data_a1e48b8cd996c95d182f6e28f52742c8
#
_entry.id   a1e48b8cd996c95d182f6e28f52742c8
#
_cell.length_a   1.000
_cell.length_b   1.000
_cell.length_c   1.000
_cell.angle_alpha   90.00
_cell.angle_beta   90.00
_cell.angle_gamma   90.00
#
_symmetry.space_group_name_H-M   'P 1'
#
loop_
_entity.id
_entity.type
_entity.pdbx_description
1 polymer ?
#
loop_
_entity_poly.entity_id
_entity_poly.type
_entity_poly.pdbx_seq_one_letter_code
_entity_poly.pdbx_strand_id
1 'polypeptide(L)'
;MKKRFFAYSFVMTLILLGAMYGHLHTGFSDMSTSDLIRILFGGGNDVEKLTVFDFRLVRTILAVFIGMGLAMSGAIFQTISRNELASPSLLGVNAGAGLGVVLLVYFAGSTTAWGIWTLPTVAVAGAVVAAILIYLLSCRGRDIISPYRLILTGISMSAGFHVLQVLLVTRLDPNKFYLVNTWTIGTISGNTWEHVWVLAPVVIVLSLILYARYMELNLLSLADETAIGLGVHINRSRFVYLIIAVLLSGFCVAIGGSIGFVGLISPHIARRLVGADHAYFLPLTGLIGAILVVTADWIGRSIIAPDEILLGIIVALIGAPYFLYILAKTKA
;
A
#
# COMPACT_ATOMS: atom_id res chain seq x y z
N MET A 1 8.44 22.11 -15.93
CA MET A 1 8.14 21.02 -14.98
C MET A 1 8.21 21.47 -13.51
N LYS A 2 9.33 22.08 -13.03
CA LYS A 2 9.48 22.51 -11.62
C LYS A 2 8.29 23.31 -11.06
N LYS A 3 7.86 24.39 -11.73
CA LYS A 3 6.72 25.23 -11.25
C LYS A 3 5.41 24.45 -11.11
N ARG A 4 5.11 23.53 -12.05
CA ARG A 4 3.91 22.68 -11.97
C ARG A 4 4.01 21.71 -10.80
N PHE A 5 5.16 21.08 -10.59
CA PHE A 5 5.38 20.18 -9.46
C PHE A 5 5.13 20.88 -8.12
N PHE A 6 5.73 22.06 -7.89
CA PHE A 6 5.51 22.78 -6.63
C PHE A 6 4.04 23.19 -6.44
N ALA A 7 3.36 23.64 -7.51
CA ALA A 7 1.94 23.98 -7.42
C ALA A 7 1.08 22.77 -7.08
N TYR A 8 1.26 21.64 -7.79
CA TYR A 8 0.50 20.42 -7.51
C TYR A 8 0.83 19.84 -6.13
N SER A 9 2.11 19.82 -5.73
CA SER A 9 2.50 19.34 -4.39
C SER A 9 1.87 20.19 -3.29
N PHE A 10 1.86 21.51 -3.44
CA PHE A 10 1.21 22.40 -2.49
C PHE A 10 -0.28 22.14 -2.38
N VAL A 11 -1.00 22.06 -3.52
CA VAL A 11 -2.43 21.75 -3.54
C VAL A 11 -2.71 20.37 -2.93
N MET A 12 -1.95 19.33 -3.30
CA MET A 12 -2.12 18.00 -2.75
C MET A 12 -1.82 17.95 -1.24
N THR A 13 -0.84 18.70 -0.77
CA THR A 13 -0.58 18.82 0.68
C THR A 13 -1.76 19.46 1.41
N LEU A 14 -2.35 20.51 0.86
CA LEU A 14 -3.57 21.12 1.45
C LEU A 14 -4.74 20.13 1.46
N ILE A 15 -4.94 19.37 0.38
CA ILE A 15 -5.99 18.34 0.33
C ILE A 15 -5.72 17.25 1.38
N LEU A 16 -4.47 16.80 1.53
CA LEU A 16 -4.10 15.82 2.56
C LEU A 16 -4.39 16.35 3.97
N LEU A 17 -3.99 17.58 4.27
CA LEU A 17 -4.26 18.19 5.58
C LEU A 17 -5.75 18.33 5.82
N GLY A 18 -6.53 18.72 4.82
CA GLY A 18 -7.99 18.77 4.89
C GLY A 18 -8.62 17.39 5.13
N ALA A 19 -8.13 16.37 4.43
CA ALA A 19 -8.58 14.99 4.62
C ALA A 19 -8.22 14.46 6.02
N MET A 20 -7.01 14.74 6.50
CA MET A 20 -6.58 14.38 7.86
C MET A 20 -7.43 15.08 8.92
N TYR A 21 -7.73 16.36 8.72
CA TYR A 21 -8.63 17.10 9.60
C TYR A 21 -10.02 16.46 9.63
N GLY A 22 -10.65 16.21 8.47
CA GLY A 22 -11.93 15.52 8.38
C GLY A 22 -11.90 14.13 9.05
N HIS A 23 -10.83 13.37 8.83
CA HIS A 23 -10.60 12.06 9.41
C HIS A 23 -10.49 12.09 10.95
N LEU A 24 -9.87 13.13 11.53
CA LEU A 24 -9.78 13.34 12.98
C LEU A 24 -11.09 13.85 13.58
N HIS A 25 -11.81 14.70 12.85
CA HIS A 25 -13.05 15.32 13.32
C HIS A 25 -14.20 14.31 13.38
N THR A 26 -14.38 13.47 12.35
CA THR A 26 -15.50 12.54 12.26
C THR A 26 -15.19 11.21 12.96
N GLY A 27 -16.22 10.61 13.57
CA GLY A 27 -16.16 9.31 14.24
C GLY A 27 -17.39 9.10 15.12
N PHE A 28 -17.45 7.95 15.80
CA PHE A 28 -18.59 7.55 16.64
C PHE A 28 -18.98 8.58 17.71
N SER A 29 -18.03 9.30 18.28
CA SER A 29 -18.31 10.44 19.19
C SER A 29 -18.19 11.74 18.42
N ASP A 30 -19.27 12.49 18.31
CA ASP A 30 -19.25 13.84 17.74
C ASP A 30 -18.37 14.76 18.60
N MET A 31 -17.29 15.24 18.02
CA MET A 31 -16.40 16.22 18.65
C MET A 31 -16.47 17.51 17.83
N SER A 32 -16.71 18.63 18.51
CA SER A 32 -16.65 19.92 17.82
C SER A 32 -15.20 20.27 17.45
N THR A 33 -15.02 21.16 16.48
CA THR A 33 -13.69 21.68 16.11
C THR A 33 -12.99 22.31 17.31
N SER A 34 -13.72 22.99 18.19
CA SER A 34 -13.18 23.57 19.42
C SER A 34 -12.70 22.52 20.42
N ASP A 35 -13.41 21.40 20.53
CA ASP A 35 -12.97 20.26 21.38
C ASP A 35 -11.71 19.63 20.86
N LEU A 36 -11.64 19.38 19.55
CA LEU A 36 -10.44 18.83 18.92
C LEU A 36 -9.21 19.72 19.15
N ILE A 37 -9.36 21.03 18.94
CA ILE A 37 -8.28 22.00 19.19
C ILE A 37 -7.90 21.99 20.68
N ARG A 38 -8.89 22.06 21.58
CA ARG A 38 -8.66 22.00 23.03
C ARG A 38 -7.86 20.76 23.43
N ILE A 39 -8.22 19.58 22.91
CA ILE A 39 -7.56 18.31 23.22
C ILE A 39 -6.13 18.29 22.67
N LEU A 40 -5.90 18.73 21.42
CA LEU A 40 -4.59 18.79 20.81
C LEU A 40 -3.61 19.70 21.56
N PHE A 41 -4.11 20.75 22.22
CA PHE A 41 -3.30 21.64 23.07
C PHE A 41 -3.27 21.26 24.55
N GLY A 42 -3.62 20.00 24.88
CA GLY A 42 -3.45 19.42 26.22
C GLY A 42 -4.66 19.51 27.13
N GLY A 43 -5.78 20.11 26.69
CA GLY A 43 -7.07 20.09 27.40
C GLY A 43 -7.82 18.78 27.22
N GLY A 44 -9.07 18.74 27.72
CA GLY A 44 -9.93 17.56 27.61
C GLY A 44 -9.75 16.54 28.74
N ASN A 45 -10.73 15.64 28.84
CA ASN A 45 -10.70 14.54 29.80
C ASN A 45 -9.91 13.32 29.24
N ASP A 46 -9.64 12.31 30.07
CA ASP A 46 -8.83 11.16 29.70
C ASP A 46 -9.45 10.32 28.56
N VAL A 47 -10.79 10.24 28.51
CA VAL A 47 -11.52 9.52 27.44
C VAL A 47 -11.40 10.26 26.10
N GLU A 48 -11.52 11.59 26.12
CA GLU A 48 -11.34 12.43 24.93
C GLU A 48 -9.91 12.32 24.39
N LYS A 49 -8.90 12.38 25.30
CA LYS A 49 -7.48 12.20 24.92
C LYS A 49 -7.22 10.83 24.32
N LEU A 50 -7.68 9.76 24.98
CA LEU A 50 -7.57 8.39 24.46
C LEU A 50 -8.21 8.27 23.07
N THR A 51 -9.39 8.83 22.88
CA THR A 51 -10.10 8.79 21.60
C THR A 51 -9.33 9.51 20.49
N VAL A 52 -8.78 10.69 20.77
CA VAL A 52 -8.07 11.48 19.75
C VAL A 52 -6.67 10.94 19.51
N PHE A 53 -5.88 10.71 20.55
CA PHE A 53 -4.47 10.36 20.40
C PHE A 53 -4.25 8.87 20.12
N ASP A 54 -4.96 7.96 20.79
CA ASP A 54 -4.69 6.53 20.68
C ASP A 54 -5.53 5.83 19.60
N PHE A 55 -6.73 6.36 19.28
CA PHE A 55 -7.54 5.77 18.21
C PHE A 55 -7.48 6.58 16.91
N ARG A 56 -7.87 7.87 16.92
CA ARG A 56 -8.01 8.63 15.67
C ARG A 56 -6.68 9.01 15.05
N LEU A 57 -5.74 9.52 15.85
CA LEU A 57 -4.44 9.98 15.37
C LEU A 57 -3.58 8.81 14.85
N VAL A 58 -3.51 7.71 15.60
CA VAL A 58 -2.83 6.49 15.16
C VAL A 58 -3.35 6.03 13.81
N ARG A 59 -4.67 5.91 13.67
CA ARG A 59 -5.32 5.47 12.44
C ARG A 59 -5.06 6.44 11.28
N THR A 60 -5.12 7.75 11.53
CA THR A 60 -4.81 8.78 10.51
C THR A 60 -3.37 8.68 10.01
N ILE A 61 -2.41 8.56 10.93
CA ILE A 61 -0.98 8.46 10.59
C ILE A 61 -0.71 7.16 9.82
N LEU A 62 -1.28 6.04 10.25
CA LEU A 62 -1.15 4.77 9.53
C LEU A 62 -1.74 4.85 8.13
N ALA A 63 -2.92 5.48 7.96
CA ALA A 63 -3.52 5.69 6.64
C ALA A 63 -2.59 6.47 5.69
N VAL A 64 -1.92 7.53 6.19
CA VAL A 64 -0.94 8.30 5.43
C VAL A 64 0.22 7.42 4.97
N PHE A 65 0.86 6.69 5.89
CA PHE A 65 2.04 5.87 5.56
C PHE A 65 1.70 4.65 4.73
N ILE A 66 0.57 3.98 4.97
CA ILE A 66 0.09 2.88 4.14
C ILE A 66 -0.16 3.36 2.71
N GLY A 67 -0.87 4.48 2.56
CA GLY A 67 -1.14 5.05 1.25
C GLY A 67 0.14 5.45 0.51
N MET A 68 1.06 6.12 1.19
CA MET A 68 2.36 6.52 0.65
C MET A 68 3.18 5.28 0.23
N GLY A 69 3.32 4.28 1.10
CA GLY A 69 4.13 3.10 0.85
C GLY A 69 3.58 2.24 -0.30
N LEU A 70 2.26 1.98 -0.34
CA LEU A 70 1.63 1.24 -1.43
C LEU A 70 1.76 1.97 -2.77
N ALA A 71 1.58 3.30 -2.79
CA ALA A 71 1.72 4.10 -4.00
C ALA A 71 3.16 4.10 -4.52
N MET A 72 4.15 4.30 -3.65
CA MET A 72 5.57 4.26 -3.99
C MET A 72 5.98 2.88 -4.50
N SER A 73 5.56 1.81 -3.82
CA SER A 73 5.76 0.43 -4.28
C SER A 73 5.19 0.23 -5.68
N GLY A 74 3.95 0.67 -5.92
CA GLY A 74 3.31 0.61 -7.23
C GLY A 74 4.10 1.33 -8.32
N ALA A 75 4.59 2.54 -8.03
CA ALA A 75 5.43 3.30 -8.95
C ALA A 75 6.69 2.53 -9.37
N ILE A 76 7.34 1.86 -8.42
CA ILE A 76 8.54 1.05 -8.71
C ILE A 76 8.18 -0.19 -9.53
N PHE A 77 7.09 -0.90 -9.21
CA PHE A 77 6.64 -2.02 -10.02
C PHE A 77 6.33 -1.60 -11.46
N GLN A 78 5.68 -0.45 -11.66
CA GLN A 78 5.43 0.12 -13.00
C GLN A 78 6.73 0.44 -13.74
N THR A 79 7.72 1.00 -13.03
CA THR A 79 9.04 1.34 -13.62
C THR A 79 9.81 0.08 -14.04
N ILE A 80 9.92 -0.92 -13.15
CA ILE A 80 10.65 -2.18 -13.43
C ILE A 80 9.98 -2.97 -14.55
N SER A 81 8.66 -3.06 -14.53
CA SER A 81 7.88 -3.81 -15.51
C SER A 81 7.63 -3.06 -16.82
N ARG A 82 7.91 -1.77 -16.85
CA ARG A 82 7.56 -0.86 -17.96
C ARG A 82 6.09 -0.97 -18.36
N ASN A 83 5.25 -1.22 -17.38
CA ASN A 83 3.82 -1.37 -17.57
C ASN A 83 3.08 -0.52 -16.52
N GLU A 84 2.33 0.47 -16.97
CA GLU A 84 1.58 1.38 -16.11
C GLU A 84 0.44 0.68 -15.33
N LEU A 85 0.10 -0.55 -15.71
CA LEU A 85 -0.91 -1.37 -15.05
C LEU A 85 -0.32 -2.31 -13.97
N ALA A 86 1.00 -2.35 -13.83
CA ALA A 86 1.63 -3.18 -12.80
C ALA A 86 1.37 -2.60 -11.40
N SER A 87 1.10 -3.48 -10.44
CA SER A 87 0.92 -3.13 -9.03
C SER A 87 1.38 -4.28 -8.12
N PRO A 88 1.70 -4.02 -6.85
CA PRO A 88 2.10 -5.06 -5.90
C PRO A 88 1.06 -6.17 -5.76
N SER A 89 -0.22 -5.82 -5.78
CA SER A 89 -1.32 -6.77 -5.68
C SER A 89 -1.42 -7.71 -6.88
N LEU A 90 -1.20 -7.20 -8.10
CA LEU A 90 -1.19 -8.02 -9.32
C LEU A 90 0.05 -8.94 -9.39
N LEU A 91 1.16 -8.53 -8.80
CA LEU A 91 2.42 -9.27 -8.80
C LEU A 91 2.56 -10.26 -7.64
N GLY A 92 1.47 -10.57 -6.94
CA GLY A 92 1.41 -11.66 -5.98
C GLY A 92 1.88 -11.35 -4.56
N VAL A 93 2.34 -10.14 -4.27
CA VAL A 93 2.82 -9.76 -2.93
C VAL A 93 1.68 -9.85 -1.91
N ASN A 94 0.53 -9.24 -2.22
CA ASN A 94 -0.65 -9.28 -1.36
C ASN A 94 -1.19 -10.71 -1.18
N ALA A 95 -1.23 -11.48 -2.27
CA ALA A 95 -1.70 -12.86 -2.22
C ALA A 95 -0.79 -13.76 -1.36
N GLY A 96 0.54 -13.55 -1.44
CA GLY A 96 1.48 -14.24 -0.59
C GLY A 96 1.35 -13.87 0.89
N ALA A 97 1.20 -12.58 1.19
CA ALA A 97 0.92 -12.11 2.56
C ALA A 97 -0.37 -12.75 3.11
N GLY A 98 -1.45 -12.71 2.33
CA GLY A 98 -2.73 -13.32 2.70
C GLY A 98 -2.64 -14.83 2.91
N LEU A 99 -1.92 -15.55 2.06
CA LEU A 99 -1.72 -16.99 2.24
C LEU A 99 -0.95 -17.27 3.54
N GLY A 100 0.08 -16.49 3.86
CA GLY A 100 0.80 -16.60 5.12
C GLY A 100 -0.13 -16.47 6.33
N VAL A 101 -0.98 -15.43 6.33
CA VAL A 101 -1.96 -15.20 7.40
C VAL A 101 -2.98 -16.33 7.49
N VAL A 102 -3.52 -16.79 6.36
CA VAL A 102 -4.47 -17.92 6.32
C VAL A 102 -3.84 -19.19 6.87
N LEU A 103 -2.62 -19.52 6.48
CA LEU A 103 -1.88 -20.67 6.98
C LEU A 103 -1.68 -20.58 8.50
N LEU A 104 -1.25 -19.42 9.01
CA LEU A 104 -1.10 -19.21 10.44
C LEU A 104 -2.43 -19.49 11.17
N VAL A 105 -3.52 -18.86 10.74
CA VAL A 105 -4.85 -19.00 11.39
C VAL A 105 -5.39 -20.42 11.29
N TYR A 106 -5.13 -21.12 10.18
CA TYR A 106 -5.56 -22.50 9.96
C TYR A 106 -4.85 -23.48 10.91
N PHE A 107 -3.53 -23.38 11.03
CA PHE A 107 -2.75 -24.31 11.85
C PHE A 107 -2.70 -23.93 13.33
N ALA A 108 -2.97 -22.67 13.69
CA ALA A 108 -2.98 -22.25 15.07
C ALA A 108 -4.23 -22.74 15.81
N GLY A 109 -4.04 -23.42 16.93
CA GLY A 109 -5.14 -23.93 17.76
C GLY A 109 -5.98 -22.82 18.39
N SER A 110 -5.33 -21.78 18.95
CA SER A 110 -5.96 -20.62 19.59
C SER A 110 -5.32 -19.33 19.12
N THR A 111 -6.16 -18.29 18.90
CA THR A 111 -5.70 -16.94 18.55
C THR A 111 -5.48 -16.04 19.77
N THR A 112 -5.92 -16.48 20.96
CA THR A 112 -5.89 -15.68 22.20
C THR A 112 -4.48 -15.43 22.75
N ALA A 113 -3.51 -16.27 22.38
CA ALA A 113 -2.12 -16.15 22.82
C ALA A 113 -1.23 -15.36 21.84
N TRP A 114 -1.78 -14.80 20.77
CA TRP A 114 -0.98 -14.10 19.78
C TRP A 114 -0.60 -12.70 20.25
N GLY A 115 0.69 -12.40 20.12
CA GLY A 115 1.16 -11.04 20.29
C GLY A 115 0.73 -10.15 19.12
N ILE A 116 0.76 -8.85 19.33
CA ILE A 116 0.37 -7.80 18.34
C ILE A 116 1.14 -7.90 17.02
N TRP A 117 2.34 -8.47 17.04
CA TRP A 117 3.23 -8.64 15.89
C TRP A 117 3.07 -9.97 15.14
N THR A 118 2.27 -10.90 15.66
CA THR A 118 2.18 -12.25 15.07
C THR A 118 1.62 -12.20 13.64
N LEU A 119 0.50 -11.53 13.42
CA LEU A 119 -0.08 -11.39 12.09
C LEU A 119 0.81 -10.55 11.15
N PRO A 120 1.31 -9.35 11.55
CA PRO A 120 2.17 -8.55 10.70
C PRO A 120 3.46 -9.28 10.26
N THR A 121 4.14 -9.98 11.16
CA THR A 121 5.39 -10.68 10.80
C THR A 121 5.16 -11.82 9.82
N VAL A 122 4.09 -12.60 10.00
CA VAL A 122 3.74 -13.68 9.07
C VAL A 122 3.29 -13.13 7.72
N ALA A 123 2.57 -12.01 7.70
CA ALA A 123 2.17 -11.36 6.45
C ALA A 123 3.39 -10.86 5.65
N VAL A 124 4.35 -10.19 6.32
CA VAL A 124 5.61 -9.76 5.67
C VAL A 124 6.39 -10.98 5.16
N ALA A 125 6.52 -12.03 5.97
CA ALA A 125 7.22 -13.25 5.57
C ALA A 125 6.54 -13.89 4.34
N GLY A 126 5.23 -14.01 4.32
CA GLY A 126 4.45 -14.52 3.20
C GLY A 126 4.65 -13.68 1.92
N ALA A 127 4.64 -12.34 2.05
CA ALA A 127 4.92 -11.43 0.95
C ALA A 127 6.33 -11.63 0.36
N VAL A 128 7.34 -11.74 1.23
CA VAL A 128 8.74 -11.95 0.83
C VAL A 128 8.92 -13.31 0.17
N VAL A 129 8.38 -14.37 0.76
CA VAL A 129 8.43 -15.73 0.18
C VAL A 129 7.78 -15.76 -1.21
N ALA A 130 6.60 -15.15 -1.34
CA ALA A 130 5.93 -15.06 -2.64
C ALA A 130 6.79 -14.30 -3.66
N ALA A 131 7.36 -13.16 -3.28
CA ALA A 131 8.23 -12.38 -4.16
C ALA A 131 9.49 -13.16 -4.58
N ILE A 132 10.12 -13.89 -3.67
CA ILE A 132 11.27 -14.75 -3.97
C ILE A 132 10.87 -15.86 -4.96
N LEU A 133 9.76 -16.55 -4.73
CA LEU A 133 9.27 -17.59 -5.61
C LEU A 133 8.97 -17.05 -7.02
N ILE A 134 8.29 -15.91 -7.11
CA ILE A 134 7.97 -15.27 -8.39
C ILE A 134 9.25 -14.85 -9.10
N TYR A 135 10.20 -14.27 -8.38
CA TYR A 135 11.50 -13.89 -8.94
C TYR A 135 12.25 -15.11 -9.48
N LEU A 136 12.40 -16.18 -8.70
CA LEU A 136 13.11 -17.41 -9.10
C LEU A 136 12.46 -18.08 -10.31
N LEU A 137 11.12 -18.16 -10.34
CA LEU A 137 10.39 -18.74 -11.47
C LEU A 137 10.44 -17.87 -12.73
N SER A 138 10.66 -16.56 -12.57
CA SER A 138 10.81 -15.62 -13.69
C SER A 138 12.22 -15.63 -14.29
N CYS A 139 13.22 -16.12 -13.55
CA CYS A 139 14.59 -16.25 -14.00
C CYS A 139 14.76 -17.48 -14.92
N ARG A 140 15.42 -17.30 -16.06
CA ARG A 140 15.80 -18.40 -16.95
C ARG A 140 17.31 -18.34 -17.22
N GLY A 141 18.08 -19.03 -16.39
CA GLY A 141 19.53 -19.06 -16.50
C GLY A 141 20.18 -17.70 -16.18
N ARG A 142 21.13 -17.26 -17.02
CA ARG A 142 21.86 -15.98 -16.87
C ARG A 142 21.24 -14.81 -17.64
N ASP A 143 20.07 -15.00 -18.25
CA ASP A 143 19.42 -13.98 -19.07
C ASP A 143 18.90 -12.81 -18.23
N ILE A 144 18.74 -11.66 -18.89
CA ILE A 144 18.07 -10.50 -18.30
C ILE A 144 16.61 -10.88 -17.99
N ILE A 145 16.18 -10.59 -16.75
CA ILE A 145 14.81 -10.87 -16.31
C ILE A 145 13.85 -10.02 -17.15
N SER A 146 13.07 -10.71 -17.99
CA SER A 146 12.07 -10.07 -18.82
C SER A 146 10.92 -9.52 -17.92
N PRO A 147 10.58 -8.23 -18.02
CA PRO A 147 9.44 -7.65 -17.33
C PRO A 147 8.13 -8.42 -17.58
N TYR A 148 7.93 -8.88 -18.80
CA TYR A 148 6.75 -9.67 -19.20
C TYR A 148 6.65 -10.99 -18.43
N ARG A 149 7.77 -11.72 -18.28
CA ARG A 149 7.77 -12.98 -17.49
C ARG A 149 7.48 -12.71 -16.02
N LEU A 150 8.02 -11.63 -15.44
CA LEU A 150 7.77 -11.27 -14.06
C LEU A 150 6.28 -11.04 -13.81
N ILE A 151 5.62 -10.28 -14.71
CA ILE A 151 4.18 -10.00 -14.60
C ILE A 151 3.37 -11.30 -14.74
N LEU A 152 3.63 -12.11 -15.78
CA LEU A 152 2.87 -13.32 -16.04
C LEU A 152 3.02 -14.36 -14.91
N THR A 153 4.25 -14.55 -14.42
CA THR A 153 4.51 -15.42 -13.27
C THR A 153 3.82 -14.90 -12.01
N GLY A 154 3.85 -13.58 -11.77
CA GLY A 154 3.18 -12.95 -10.64
C GLY A 154 1.67 -13.17 -10.65
N ILE A 155 1.01 -12.95 -11.79
CA ILE A 155 -0.44 -13.19 -11.96
C ILE A 155 -0.78 -14.67 -11.73
N SER A 156 -0.01 -15.59 -12.32
CA SER A 156 -0.23 -17.04 -12.18
C SER A 156 -0.05 -17.50 -10.73
N MET A 157 0.99 -17.03 -10.06
CA MET A 157 1.24 -17.35 -8.64
C MET A 157 0.17 -16.74 -7.73
N SER A 158 -0.28 -15.50 -8.00
CA SER A 158 -1.40 -14.88 -7.27
C SER A 158 -2.65 -15.73 -7.34
N ALA A 159 -3.01 -16.19 -8.53
CA ALA A 159 -4.17 -17.06 -8.73
C ALA A 159 -4.03 -18.37 -7.92
N GLY A 160 -2.85 -19.00 -7.96
CA GLY A 160 -2.56 -20.20 -7.17
C GLY A 160 -2.68 -19.95 -5.65
N PHE A 161 -2.11 -18.85 -5.16
CA PHE A 161 -2.22 -18.49 -3.74
C PHE A 161 -3.67 -18.21 -3.32
N HIS A 162 -4.46 -17.52 -4.14
CA HIS A 162 -5.88 -17.28 -3.87
C HIS A 162 -6.70 -18.58 -3.82
N VAL A 163 -6.45 -19.54 -4.73
CA VAL A 163 -7.12 -20.84 -4.67
C VAL A 163 -6.81 -21.56 -3.36
N LEU A 164 -5.53 -21.59 -2.95
CA LEU A 164 -5.13 -22.18 -1.67
C LEU A 164 -5.78 -21.46 -0.48
N GLN A 165 -5.85 -20.13 -0.49
CA GLN A 165 -6.54 -19.36 0.54
C GLN A 165 -8.01 -19.77 0.64
N VAL A 166 -8.75 -19.82 -0.48
CA VAL A 166 -10.16 -20.21 -0.49
C VAL A 166 -10.34 -21.60 0.07
N LEU A 167 -9.52 -22.59 -0.35
CA LEU A 167 -9.59 -23.96 0.15
C LEU A 167 -9.39 -24.05 1.67
N LEU A 168 -8.47 -23.27 2.22
CA LEU A 168 -8.19 -23.27 3.66
C LEU A 168 -9.27 -22.51 4.44
N VAL A 169 -9.70 -21.36 3.95
CA VAL A 169 -10.70 -20.50 4.60
C VAL A 169 -12.05 -21.21 4.75
N THR A 170 -12.45 -22.05 3.78
CA THR A 170 -13.70 -22.84 3.87
C THR A 170 -13.69 -23.90 4.98
N ARG A 171 -12.53 -24.18 5.58
CA ARG A 171 -12.36 -25.14 6.68
C ARG A 171 -12.23 -24.46 8.05
N LEU A 172 -12.26 -23.13 8.11
CA LEU A 172 -12.14 -22.38 9.36
C LEU A 172 -13.47 -22.33 10.12
N ASP A 173 -13.38 -22.25 11.45
CA ASP A 173 -14.53 -21.89 12.28
C ASP A 173 -14.96 -20.42 12.04
N PRO A 174 -16.21 -20.04 12.41
CA PRO A 174 -16.75 -18.71 12.11
C PRO A 174 -15.90 -17.54 12.63
N ASN A 175 -15.28 -17.67 13.80
CA ASN A 175 -14.47 -16.59 14.39
C ASN A 175 -13.16 -16.39 13.63
N LYS A 176 -12.48 -17.48 13.29
CA LYS A 176 -11.27 -17.47 12.46
C LYS A 176 -11.56 -16.99 11.05
N PHE A 177 -12.70 -17.42 10.48
CA PHE A 177 -13.19 -16.94 9.19
C PHE A 177 -13.37 -15.42 9.18
N TYR A 178 -14.05 -14.87 10.20
CA TYR A 178 -14.26 -13.43 10.32
C TYR A 178 -12.93 -12.66 10.39
N LEU A 179 -11.99 -13.11 11.21
CA LEU A 179 -10.66 -12.51 11.35
C LEU A 179 -9.91 -12.46 10.01
N VAL A 180 -9.81 -13.62 9.33
CA VAL A 180 -9.12 -13.72 8.05
C VAL A 180 -9.80 -12.86 6.98
N ASN A 181 -11.13 -12.91 6.92
CA ASN A 181 -11.90 -12.16 5.92
C ASN A 181 -11.73 -10.65 6.10
N THR A 182 -11.83 -10.15 7.33
CA THR A 182 -11.62 -8.74 7.66
C THR A 182 -10.21 -8.29 7.30
N TRP A 183 -9.19 -9.10 7.65
CA TRP A 183 -7.80 -8.81 7.30
C TRP A 183 -7.57 -8.83 5.78
N THR A 184 -8.15 -9.79 5.06
CA THR A 184 -7.99 -9.93 3.60
C THR A 184 -8.66 -8.78 2.83
N ILE A 185 -9.77 -8.24 3.32
CA ILE A 185 -10.42 -7.07 2.71
C ILE A 185 -9.57 -5.81 2.93
N GLY A 186 -8.91 -5.70 4.07
CA GLY A 186 -8.07 -4.56 4.45
C GLY A 186 -8.77 -3.60 5.40
N THR A 187 -8.14 -3.41 6.57
CA THR A 187 -8.61 -2.50 7.62
C THR A 187 -7.43 -1.93 8.38
N ILE A 188 -7.58 -0.71 8.88
CA ILE A 188 -6.60 -0.03 9.76
C ILE A 188 -7.12 -0.02 11.21
N SER A 189 -8.34 -0.51 11.45
CA SER A 189 -8.94 -0.54 12.77
C SER A 189 -8.17 -1.46 13.73
N GLY A 190 -8.09 -1.06 15.02
CA GLY A 190 -7.43 -1.86 16.06
C GLY A 190 -5.90 -1.76 16.11
N ASN A 191 -5.29 -0.94 15.27
CA ASN A 191 -3.84 -0.69 15.33
C ASN A 191 -3.47 0.30 16.44
N THR A 192 -2.22 0.21 16.91
CA THR A 192 -1.66 1.00 18.01
C THR A 192 -0.44 1.81 17.56
N TRP A 193 0.08 2.66 18.46
CA TRP A 193 1.32 3.41 18.24
C TRP A 193 2.52 2.52 17.90
N GLU A 194 2.57 1.29 18.40
CA GLU A 194 3.63 0.36 18.08
C GLU A 194 3.72 0.11 16.57
N HIS A 195 2.57 -0.07 15.89
CA HIS A 195 2.53 -0.23 14.43
C HIS A 195 3.02 1.03 13.71
N VAL A 196 2.72 2.23 14.23
CA VAL A 196 3.21 3.50 13.67
C VAL A 196 4.73 3.58 13.76
N TRP A 197 5.28 3.25 14.94
CA TRP A 197 6.73 3.32 15.19
C TRP A 197 7.55 2.36 14.32
N VAL A 198 6.94 1.33 13.76
CA VAL A 198 7.58 0.42 12.81
C VAL A 198 7.32 0.85 11.36
N LEU A 199 6.06 1.12 11.00
CA LEU A 199 5.70 1.42 9.62
C LEU A 199 6.28 2.74 9.13
N ALA A 200 6.16 3.81 9.93
CA ALA A 200 6.57 5.14 9.51
C ALA A 200 8.07 5.22 9.17
N PRO A 201 9.01 4.75 10.03
CA PRO A 201 10.43 4.73 9.67
C PRO A 201 10.73 3.88 8.43
N VAL A 202 10.11 2.70 8.31
CA VAL A 202 10.32 1.83 7.13
C VAL A 202 9.90 2.55 5.85
N VAL A 203 8.69 3.12 5.82
CA VAL A 203 8.19 3.83 4.64
C VAL A 203 9.04 5.07 4.34
N ILE A 204 9.42 5.85 5.35
CA ILE A 204 10.27 7.04 5.17
C ILE A 204 11.63 6.66 4.61
N VAL A 205 12.33 5.71 5.25
CA VAL A 205 13.69 5.32 4.85
C VAL A 205 13.70 4.75 3.44
N LEU A 206 12.81 3.81 3.13
CA LEU A 206 12.74 3.21 1.80
C LEU A 206 12.35 4.23 0.73
N SER A 207 11.42 5.14 1.03
CA SER A 207 11.04 6.22 0.11
C SER A 207 12.20 7.20 -0.14
N LEU A 208 12.99 7.54 0.89
CA LEU A 208 14.18 8.38 0.76
C LEU A 208 15.27 7.68 -0.07
N ILE A 209 15.47 6.37 0.11
CA ILE A 209 16.39 5.58 -0.73
C ILE A 209 15.96 5.63 -2.20
N LEU A 210 14.68 5.41 -2.48
CA LEU A 210 14.14 5.51 -3.84
C LEU A 210 14.32 6.90 -4.43
N TYR A 211 14.02 7.92 -3.63
CA TYR A 211 14.21 9.32 -4.07
C TYR A 211 15.68 9.66 -4.33
N ALA A 212 16.60 9.21 -3.48
CA ALA A 212 18.04 9.43 -3.69
C ALA A 212 18.56 8.76 -4.99
N ARG A 213 17.86 7.74 -5.47
CA ARG A 213 18.22 7.00 -6.69
C ARG A 213 17.30 7.30 -7.89
N TYR A 214 16.60 8.43 -7.90
CA TYR A 214 15.64 8.79 -8.95
C TYR A 214 16.23 8.77 -10.36
N MET A 215 17.52 9.15 -10.54
CA MET A 215 18.20 9.11 -11.84
C MET A 215 18.31 7.68 -12.38
N GLU A 216 18.69 6.72 -11.53
CA GLU A 216 18.79 5.32 -11.94
C GLU A 216 17.40 4.74 -12.30
N LEU A 217 16.35 5.15 -11.58
CA LEU A 217 14.97 4.78 -11.91
C LEU A 217 14.52 5.37 -13.25
N ASN A 218 14.93 6.61 -13.57
CA ASN A 218 14.70 7.20 -14.89
C ASN A 218 15.38 6.38 -16.00
N LEU A 219 16.61 5.93 -15.78
CA LEU A 219 17.33 5.09 -16.74
C LEU A 219 16.69 3.71 -16.91
N LEU A 220 16.18 3.08 -15.83
CA LEU A 220 15.49 1.79 -15.88
C LEU A 220 14.18 1.86 -16.67
N SER A 221 13.56 3.01 -16.80
CA SER A 221 12.36 3.19 -17.62
C SER A 221 12.64 3.17 -19.13
N LEU A 222 13.91 3.32 -19.55
CA LEU A 222 14.35 3.24 -20.94
C LEU A 222 14.45 1.78 -21.41
N ALA A 223 14.67 1.58 -22.72
CA ALA A 223 14.97 0.25 -23.27
C ALA A 223 16.25 -0.34 -22.64
N ASP A 224 16.29 -1.67 -22.47
CA ASP A 224 17.37 -2.34 -21.75
C ASP A 224 18.74 -2.04 -22.37
N GLU A 225 18.83 -2.08 -23.70
CA GLU A 225 20.04 -1.78 -24.45
C GLU A 225 20.54 -0.36 -24.19
N THR A 226 19.62 0.60 -24.16
CA THR A 226 19.95 2.01 -23.87
C THR A 226 20.43 2.18 -22.42
N ALA A 227 19.73 1.56 -21.47
CA ALA A 227 20.11 1.64 -20.06
C ALA A 227 21.47 1.01 -19.79
N ILE A 228 21.79 -0.14 -20.44
CA ILE A 228 23.11 -0.78 -20.38
C ILE A 228 24.18 0.13 -20.98
N GLY A 229 23.92 0.74 -22.13
CA GLY A 229 24.85 1.70 -22.78
C GLY A 229 25.14 2.91 -21.89
N LEU A 230 24.23 3.27 -20.98
CA LEU A 230 24.39 4.34 -19.99
C LEU A 230 24.98 3.84 -18.64
N GLY A 231 25.45 2.58 -18.58
CA GLY A 231 26.15 2.02 -17.43
C GLY A 231 25.28 1.42 -16.33
N VAL A 232 23.99 1.18 -16.58
CA VAL A 232 23.09 0.56 -15.60
C VAL A 232 23.23 -0.97 -15.59
N HIS A 233 23.45 -1.56 -14.44
CA HIS A 233 23.44 -3.02 -14.23
C HIS A 233 22.00 -3.52 -14.04
N ILE A 234 21.25 -3.70 -15.12
CA ILE A 234 19.80 -3.91 -15.15
C ILE A 234 19.33 -4.99 -14.17
N ASN A 235 19.93 -6.19 -14.19
CA ASN A 235 19.51 -7.31 -13.34
C ASN A 235 19.67 -6.97 -11.85
N ARG A 236 20.80 -6.36 -11.48
CA ARG A 236 21.07 -5.95 -10.10
C ARG A 236 20.11 -4.84 -9.66
N SER A 237 19.93 -3.83 -10.49
CA SER A 237 19.06 -2.70 -10.19
C SER A 237 17.60 -3.15 -10.07
N ARG A 238 17.09 -3.97 -11.03
CA ARG A 238 15.75 -4.54 -10.94
C ARG A 238 15.55 -5.36 -9.67
N PHE A 239 16.51 -6.19 -9.30
CA PHE A 239 16.43 -6.98 -8.07
C PHE A 239 16.36 -6.12 -6.82
N VAL A 240 17.24 -5.12 -6.69
CA VAL A 240 17.26 -4.21 -5.53
C VAL A 240 15.95 -3.43 -5.41
N TYR A 241 15.49 -2.83 -6.52
CA TYR A 241 14.23 -2.07 -6.49
C TYR A 241 13.01 -2.96 -6.29
N LEU A 242 13.03 -4.21 -6.77
CA LEU A 242 11.99 -5.18 -6.48
C LEU A 242 11.91 -5.47 -4.97
N ILE A 243 13.06 -5.70 -4.32
CA ILE A 243 13.11 -5.91 -2.86
C ILE A 243 12.53 -4.69 -2.13
N ILE A 244 12.94 -3.48 -2.49
CA ILE A 244 12.43 -2.26 -1.86
C ILE A 244 10.92 -2.13 -2.05
N ALA A 245 10.40 -2.39 -3.25
CA ALA A 245 8.99 -2.32 -3.54
C ALA A 245 8.18 -3.39 -2.77
N VAL A 246 8.72 -4.61 -2.66
CA VAL A 246 8.11 -5.71 -1.87
C VAL A 246 8.10 -5.38 -0.39
N LEU A 247 9.19 -4.84 0.16
CA LEU A 247 9.23 -4.41 1.56
C LEU A 247 8.24 -3.28 1.83
N LEU A 248 8.19 -2.25 0.99
CA LEU A 248 7.21 -1.17 1.12
C LEU A 248 5.77 -1.70 1.14
N SER A 249 5.40 -2.51 0.14
CA SER A 249 4.05 -3.07 0.08
C SER A 249 3.80 -4.11 1.17
N GLY A 250 4.77 -4.97 1.47
CA GLY A 250 4.66 -6.01 2.48
C GLY A 250 4.40 -5.47 3.88
N PHE A 251 5.13 -4.43 4.32
CA PHE A 251 4.89 -3.77 5.61
C PHE A 251 3.54 -3.04 5.63
N CYS A 252 3.16 -2.36 4.54
CA CYS A 252 1.86 -1.71 4.45
C CYS A 252 0.70 -2.71 4.52
N VAL A 253 0.80 -3.83 3.80
CA VAL A 253 -0.19 -4.91 3.78
C VAL A 253 -0.25 -5.64 5.11
N ALA A 254 0.88 -5.82 5.77
CA ALA A 254 0.95 -6.48 7.08
C ALA A 254 0.14 -5.74 8.16
N ILE A 255 0.08 -4.42 8.09
CA ILE A 255 -0.59 -3.56 9.07
C ILE A 255 -1.99 -3.14 8.60
N GLY A 256 -2.15 -2.84 7.30
CA GLY A 256 -3.41 -2.36 6.74
C GLY A 256 -4.27 -3.45 6.08
N GLY A 257 -3.76 -4.69 6.00
CA GLY A 257 -4.39 -5.76 5.22
C GLY A 257 -4.22 -5.58 3.71
N SER A 258 -4.86 -6.43 2.92
CA SER A 258 -4.67 -6.49 1.47
C SER A 258 -5.42 -5.38 0.72
N ILE A 259 -4.90 -4.16 0.76
CA ILE A 259 -5.48 -3.00 0.07
C ILE A 259 -5.00 -3.00 -1.39
N GLY A 260 -5.95 -3.05 -2.33
CA GLY A 260 -5.69 -2.97 -3.77
C GLY A 260 -5.73 -1.55 -4.32
N PHE A 261 -5.49 -1.40 -5.63
CA PHE A 261 -5.63 -0.17 -6.43
C PHE A 261 -4.77 1.03 -6.07
N VAL A 262 -4.36 1.26 -4.82
CA VAL A 262 -3.55 2.43 -4.41
C VAL A 262 -2.27 2.53 -5.23
N GLY A 263 -1.54 1.41 -5.34
CA GLY A 263 -0.30 1.31 -6.11
C GLY A 263 -0.48 1.37 -7.64
N LEU A 264 -1.70 1.33 -8.14
CA LEU A 264 -2.01 1.46 -9.55
C LEU A 264 -2.44 2.89 -9.90
N ILE A 265 -3.36 3.45 -9.12
CA ILE A 265 -4.01 4.73 -9.39
C ILE A 265 -3.08 5.90 -9.11
N SER A 266 -2.42 5.88 -7.95
CA SER A 266 -1.61 7.01 -7.48
C SER A 266 -0.45 7.33 -8.43
N PRO A 267 0.35 6.36 -8.91
CA PRO A 267 1.38 6.63 -9.89
C PRO A 267 0.81 7.12 -11.22
N HIS A 268 -0.32 6.55 -11.67
CA HIS A 268 -0.95 6.96 -12.93
C HIS A 268 -1.39 8.43 -12.89
N ILE A 269 -2.04 8.88 -11.81
CA ILE A 269 -2.43 10.29 -11.63
C ILE A 269 -1.18 11.17 -11.55
N ALA A 270 -0.17 10.80 -10.76
CA ALA A 270 1.06 11.57 -10.62
C ALA A 270 1.77 11.77 -11.96
N ARG A 271 1.88 10.70 -12.76
CA ARG A 271 2.49 10.74 -14.10
C ARG A 271 1.77 11.70 -15.03
N ARG A 272 0.44 11.76 -14.99
CA ARG A 272 -0.35 12.72 -15.78
C ARG A 272 -0.14 14.17 -15.36
N LEU A 273 0.11 14.43 -14.08
CA LEU A 273 0.27 15.78 -13.55
C LEU A 273 1.68 16.36 -13.78
N VAL A 274 2.72 15.54 -13.51
CA VAL A 274 4.12 16.01 -13.51
C VAL A 274 5.05 15.29 -14.49
N GLY A 275 4.53 14.35 -15.27
CA GLY A 275 5.32 13.54 -16.21
C GLY A 275 6.00 12.35 -15.56
N ALA A 276 6.91 11.69 -16.28
CA ALA A 276 7.54 10.43 -15.88
C ALA A 276 8.87 10.60 -15.13
N ASP A 277 9.38 11.83 -14.95
CA ASP A 277 10.63 12.07 -14.23
C ASP A 277 10.47 11.76 -12.74
N HIS A 278 11.18 10.73 -12.26
CA HIS A 278 11.08 10.23 -10.90
C HIS A 278 11.43 11.27 -9.83
N ALA A 279 12.17 12.32 -10.15
CA ALA A 279 12.42 13.43 -9.22
C ALA A 279 11.14 14.14 -8.77
N TYR A 280 10.13 14.22 -9.64
CA TYR A 280 8.84 14.88 -9.39
C TYR A 280 7.73 13.85 -9.21
N PHE A 281 7.83 12.76 -9.95
CA PHE A 281 6.85 11.69 -10.00
C PHE A 281 6.71 10.95 -8.66
N LEU A 282 7.83 10.53 -8.03
CA LEU A 282 7.79 9.75 -6.80
C LEU A 282 7.17 10.51 -5.61
N PRO A 283 7.61 11.74 -5.27
CA PRO A 283 7.01 12.47 -4.15
C PRO A 283 5.51 12.72 -4.34
N LEU A 284 5.10 13.09 -5.56
CA LEU A 284 3.69 13.33 -5.84
C LEU A 284 2.87 12.05 -5.78
N THR A 285 3.43 10.91 -6.20
CA THR A 285 2.80 9.60 -6.09
C THR A 285 2.53 9.25 -4.63
N GLY A 286 3.49 9.44 -3.74
CA GLY A 286 3.33 9.21 -2.31
C GLY A 286 2.22 10.07 -1.69
N LEU A 287 2.16 11.37 -2.03
CA LEU A 287 1.12 12.27 -1.56
C LEU A 287 -0.28 11.84 -2.04
N ILE A 288 -0.43 11.48 -3.31
CA ILE A 288 -1.72 11.02 -3.86
C ILE A 288 -2.16 9.73 -3.19
N GLY A 289 -1.22 8.79 -2.95
CA GLY A 289 -1.53 7.56 -2.23
C GLY A 289 -1.99 7.81 -0.79
N ALA A 290 -1.33 8.71 -0.08
CA ALA A 290 -1.73 9.12 1.26
C ALA A 290 -3.15 9.73 1.26
N ILE A 291 -3.44 10.65 0.34
CA ILE A 291 -4.77 11.25 0.18
C ILE A 291 -5.82 10.17 -0.07
N LEU A 292 -5.55 9.26 -1.00
CA LEU A 292 -6.51 8.21 -1.38
C LEU A 292 -6.88 7.32 -0.19
N VAL A 293 -5.88 6.87 0.60
CA VAL A 293 -6.14 5.98 1.74
C VAL A 293 -6.79 6.71 2.90
N VAL A 294 -6.34 7.94 3.23
CA VAL A 294 -6.97 8.75 4.29
C VAL A 294 -8.42 9.09 3.95
N THR A 295 -8.70 9.50 2.72
CA THR A 295 -10.07 9.83 2.30
C THR A 295 -10.96 8.60 2.23
N ALA A 296 -10.44 7.46 1.75
CA ALA A 296 -11.20 6.22 1.71
C ALA A 296 -11.56 5.71 3.11
N ASP A 297 -10.63 5.77 4.05
CA ASP A 297 -10.88 5.38 5.43
C ASP A 297 -11.85 6.33 6.14
N TRP A 298 -11.70 7.64 5.89
CA TRP A 298 -12.65 8.64 6.38
C TRP A 298 -14.07 8.38 5.89
N ILE A 299 -14.24 8.16 4.58
CA ILE A 299 -15.52 7.85 3.96
C ILE A 299 -16.11 6.56 4.56
N GLY A 300 -15.30 5.48 4.68
CA GLY A 300 -15.73 4.20 5.21
C GLY A 300 -16.31 4.28 6.63
N ARG A 301 -15.77 5.16 7.47
CA ARG A 301 -16.27 5.39 8.84
C ARG A 301 -17.47 6.35 8.93
N SER A 302 -17.67 7.18 7.90
CA SER A 302 -18.68 8.24 7.96
C SER A 302 -20.02 7.82 7.38
N ILE A 303 -20.07 6.82 6.46
CA ILE A 303 -21.29 6.49 5.71
C ILE A 303 -22.31 5.72 6.54
N ILE A 304 -21.87 4.75 7.38
CA ILE A 304 -22.78 3.81 8.08
C ILE A 304 -22.53 3.86 9.60
N ALA A 305 -22.17 4.99 10.17
CA ALA A 305 -21.94 5.06 11.62
C ALA A 305 -23.14 4.53 12.43
N PRO A 306 -22.94 3.69 13.49
CA PRO A 306 -21.69 3.38 14.16
C PRO A 306 -20.85 2.27 13.50
N ASP A 307 -21.37 1.54 12.52
CA ASP A 307 -20.64 0.52 11.78
C ASP A 307 -19.66 1.17 10.80
N GLU A 308 -18.66 0.40 10.38
CA GLU A 308 -17.62 0.85 9.45
C GLU A 308 -17.61 0.00 8.18
N ILE A 309 -17.49 0.64 7.03
CA ILE A 309 -17.14 -0.04 5.78
C ILE A 309 -15.61 -0.21 5.77
N LEU A 310 -15.15 -1.44 5.59
CA LEU A 310 -13.72 -1.75 5.54
C LEU A 310 -13.02 -0.94 4.44
N LEU A 311 -11.86 -0.40 4.77
CA LEU A 311 -11.06 0.48 3.91
C LEU A 311 -10.86 -0.07 2.49
N GLY A 312 -10.54 -1.36 2.37
CA GLY A 312 -10.30 -1.99 1.07
C GLY A 312 -11.51 -1.96 0.13
N ILE A 313 -12.74 -2.01 0.68
CA ILE A 313 -13.97 -1.90 -0.12
C ILE A 313 -14.08 -0.49 -0.73
N ILE A 314 -13.88 0.56 0.07
CA ILE A 314 -13.97 1.95 -0.41
C ILE A 314 -12.88 2.22 -1.47
N VAL A 315 -11.65 1.77 -1.22
CA VAL A 315 -10.56 1.91 -2.20
C VAL A 315 -10.90 1.17 -3.51
N ALA A 316 -11.51 -0.02 -3.42
CA ALA A 316 -11.94 -0.77 -4.61
C ALA A 316 -13.09 -0.07 -5.36
N LEU A 317 -14.05 0.50 -4.64
CA LEU A 317 -15.16 1.28 -5.25
C LEU A 317 -14.68 2.52 -5.99
N ILE A 318 -13.62 3.17 -5.52
CA ILE A 318 -12.98 4.31 -6.20
C ILE A 318 -12.10 3.79 -7.34
N GLY A 319 -11.37 2.72 -7.07
CA GLY A 319 -10.30 2.22 -7.93
C GLY A 319 -10.79 1.51 -9.18
N ALA A 320 -11.77 0.64 -9.05
CA ALA A 320 -12.25 -0.17 -10.18
C ALA A 320 -12.87 0.68 -11.30
N PRO A 321 -13.76 1.65 -11.04
CA PRO A 321 -14.28 2.54 -12.11
C PRO A 321 -13.16 3.37 -12.77
N TYR A 322 -12.21 3.87 -11.98
CA TYR A 322 -11.08 4.63 -12.52
C TYR A 322 -10.20 3.75 -13.42
N PHE A 323 -9.95 2.52 -13.03
CA PHE A 323 -9.19 1.56 -13.83
C PHE A 323 -9.89 1.23 -15.16
N LEU A 324 -11.21 0.98 -15.13
CA LEU A 324 -12.01 0.75 -16.33
C LEU A 324 -12.00 1.98 -17.27
N TYR A 325 -12.07 3.19 -16.71
CA TYR A 325 -11.93 4.43 -17.48
C TYR A 325 -10.58 4.53 -18.18
N ILE A 326 -9.47 4.15 -17.49
CA ILE A 326 -8.14 4.15 -18.09
C ILE A 326 -8.09 3.17 -19.26
N LEU A 327 -8.56 1.92 -19.05
CA LEU A 327 -8.58 0.89 -20.09
C LEU A 327 -9.39 1.32 -21.32
N ALA A 328 -10.56 1.90 -21.11
CA ALA A 328 -11.42 2.38 -22.21
C ALA A 328 -10.78 3.53 -22.99
N LYS A 329 -9.91 4.33 -22.37
CA LYS A 329 -9.27 5.49 -23.01
C LYS A 329 -7.91 5.17 -23.63
N THR A 330 -7.27 4.10 -23.21
CA THR A 330 -6.04 3.58 -23.83
C THR A 330 -6.49 2.86 -25.11
N LYS A 331 -6.48 3.59 -26.24
CA LYS A 331 -6.71 2.97 -27.57
C LYS A 331 -5.68 1.88 -27.77
N ALA A 332 -6.14 0.69 -28.18
CA ALA A 332 -5.33 -0.41 -28.63
C ALA A 332 -4.37 0.02 -29.74
#